data_25aee952e2d3182314e89e8cf8f26e84
#
_entry.id   25aee952e2d3182314e89e8cf8f26e84
#
_cell.length_a   1.000
_cell.length_b   1.000
_cell.length_c   1.000
_cell.angle_alpha   90.00
_cell.angle_beta   90.00
_cell.angle_gamma   90.00
#
_symmetry.space_group_name_H-M   'P 1'
#
loop_
_entity.id
_entity.type
_entity.pdbx_description
1 polymer ?
#
loop_
_entity_poly.entity_id
_entity_poly.type
_entity_poly.pdbx_seq_one_letter_code
_entity_poly.pdbx_strand_id
1 'polypeptide(L)'
;MISSIAVQVLPMTADTEEVIRIVDHVIAYIDKSGVHYQVGAFESTLEGDYDQLMDILKNLPKVAAEISDIPVMVYSKINMATDSDVLTIAKKTDKYK
;
A
#
# COMPACT_ATOMS: atom_id res chain seq x y z
N MET A 1 -15.82 8.47 5.59
CA MET A 1 -16.24 7.32 4.78
C MET A 1 -15.03 6.50 4.38
N ILE A 2 -15.22 5.21 4.18
CA ILE A 2 -14.15 4.30 3.84
C ILE A 2 -13.88 4.33 2.35
N SER A 3 -12.63 4.59 2.00
CA SER A 3 -12.06 4.39 0.67
C SER A 3 -11.06 3.25 0.73
N SER A 4 -10.57 2.82 -0.42
CA SER A 4 -9.62 1.72 -0.51
C SER A 4 -8.61 2.01 -1.61
N ILE A 5 -7.35 1.66 -1.35
CA ILE A 5 -6.33 1.69 -2.38
C ILE A 5 -5.53 0.39 -2.36
N ALA A 6 -5.08 -0.04 -3.53
CA ALA A 6 -4.05 -1.05 -3.63
C ALA A 6 -2.73 -0.35 -3.94
N VAL A 7 -1.63 -0.82 -3.34
CA VAL A 7 -0.30 -0.27 -3.60
C VAL A 7 0.68 -1.40 -3.86
N GLN A 8 1.50 -1.22 -4.88
CA GLN A 8 2.60 -2.13 -5.19
C GLN A 8 3.85 -1.28 -5.38
N VAL A 9 4.88 -1.54 -4.58
CA VAL A 9 6.18 -0.87 -4.69
C VAL A 9 7.15 -1.83 -5.36
N LEU A 10 7.71 -1.41 -6.48
CA LEU A 10 8.64 -2.21 -7.28
C LEU A 10 10.01 -1.55 -7.27
N PRO A 11 10.94 -2.01 -6.41
CA PRO A 11 12.34 -1.60 -6.52
C PRO A 11 12.93 -2.10 -7.84
N MET A 12 13.60 -1.21 -8.57
CA MET A 12 14.10 -1.49 -9.92
C MET A 12 15.47 -2.16 -9.85
N THR A 13 15.51 -3.38 -9.35
CA THR A 13 16.71 -4.18 -9.23
C THR A 13 16.41 -5.66 -9.40
N ALA A 14 17.38 -6.43 -9.85
CA ALA A 14 17.28 -7.88 -9.91
C ALA A 14 17.71 -8.56 -8.60
N ASP A 15 18.23 -7.80 -7.63
CA ASP A 15 18.64 -8.33 -6.33
C ASP A 15 17.42 -8.54 -5.44
N THR A 16 17.01 -9.80 -5.29
CA THR A 16 15.79 -10.13 -4.54
C THR A 16 15.88 -9.79 -3.06
N GLU A 17 17.05 -9.85 -2.45
CA GLU A 17 17.22 -9.47 -1.05
C GLU A 17 17.00 -7.97 -0.87
N GLU A 18 17.47 -7.15 -1.82
CA GLU A 18 17.22 -5.71 -1.79
C GLU A 18 15.74 -5.39 -2.01
N VAL A 19 15.07 -6.09 -2.90
CA VAL A 19 13.62 -5.94 -3.10
C VAL A 19 12.89 -6.17 -1.78
N ILE A 20 13.18 -7.29 -1.12
CA ILE A 20 12.52 -7.65 0.15
C ILE A 20 12.81 -6.60 1.22
N ARG A 21 14.05 -6.15 1.34
CA ARG A 21 14.45 -5.16 2.34
C ARG A 21 13.69 -3.84 2.16
N ILE A 22 13.59 -3.36 0.93
CA ILE A 22 12.92 -2.10 0.62
C ILE A 22 11.42 -2.23 0.84
N VAL A 23 10.81 -3.32 0.37
CA VAL A 23 9.37 -3.57 0.53
C VAL A 23 9.01 -3.71 2.00
N ASP A 24 9.82 -4.43 2.79
CA ASP A 24 9.59 -4.56 4.23
C ASP A 24 9.61 -3.21 4.94
N HIS A 25 10.52 -2.32 4.55
CA HIS A 25 10.59 -0.97 5.11
C HIS A 25 9.33 -0.16 4.79
N VAL A 26 8.85 -0.27 3.56
CA VAL A 26 7.61 0.40 3.14
C VAL A 26 6.40 -0.14 3.90
N ILE A 27 6.30 -1.47 4.06
CA ILE A 27 5.20 -2.09 4.80
C ILE A 27 5.23 -1.65 6.27
N ALA A 28 6.41 -1.55 6.88
CA ALA A 28 6.54 -1.06 8.25
C ALA A 28 6.01 0.38 8.39
N TYR A 29 6.23 1.22 7.39
CA TYR A 29 5.67 2.57 7.35
C TYR A 29 4.14 2.54 7.30
N ILE A 30 3.57 1.68 6.45
CA ILE A 30 2.12 1.52 6.34
C ILE A 30 1.54 1.06 7.68
N ASP A 31 2.17 0.09 8.33
CA ASP A 31 1.75 -0.42 9.62
C ASP A 31 1.70 0.69 10.68
N LYS A 32 2.73 1.52 10.74
CA LYS A 32 2.81 2.63 11.69
C LYS A 32 1.78 3.72 11.44
N SER A 33 1.26 3.82 10.23
CA SER A 33 0.24 4.82 9.90
C SER A 33 -1.10 4.58 10.59
N GLY A 34 -1.34 3.36 11.06
CA GLY A 34 -2.56 2.99 11.77
C GLY A 34 -3.74 2.64 10.86
N VAL A 35 -3.59 2.70 9.55
CA VAL A 35 -4.68 2.30 8.64
C VAL A 35 -4.86 0.79 8.66
N HIS A 36 -6.07 0.33 8.38
CA HIS A 36 -6.30 -1.08 8.17
C HIS A 36 -5.69 -1.50 6.83
N TYR A 37 -4.92 -2.59 6.83
CA TYR A 37 -4.27 -3.06 5.62
C TYR A 37 -4.12 -4.58 5.60
N GLN A 38 -3.92 -5.10 4.39
CA GLN A 38 -3.65 -6.52 4.17
C GLN A 38 -2.55 -6.64 3.13
N VAL A 39 -1.47 -7.35 3.47
CA VAL A 39 -0.38 -7.62 2.54
C VAL A 39 -0.76 -8.82 1.67
N GLY A 40 -0.65 -8.66 0.36
CA GLY A 40 -0.86 -9.74 -0.59
C GLY A 40 0.43 -10.11 -1.31
N ALA A 41 0.37 -11.11 -2.16
CA ALA A 41 1.53 -11.60 -2.91
C ALA A 41 2.02 -10.58 -3.95
N PHE A 42 1.11 -9.80 -4.52
CA PHE A 42 1.45 -8.80 -5.54
C PHE A 42 1.35 -7.38 -5.04
N GLU A 43 0.40 -7.11 -4.17
CA GLU A 43 0.09 -5.76 -3.74
C GLU A 43 -0.50 -5.78 -2.35
N SER A 44 -0.40 -4.66 -1.66
CA SER A 44 -1.06 -4.48 -0.37
C SER A 44 -2.31 -3.64 -0.56
N THR A 45 -3.38 -3.99 0.15
CA THR A 45 -4.63 -3.26 0.12
C THR A 45 -4.80 -2.49 1.43
N LEU A 46 -5.07 -1.20 1.32
CA LEU A 46 -5.27 -0.31 2.46
C LEU A 46 -6.70 0.22 2.41
N GLU A 47 -7.34 0.34 3.58
CA GLU A 47 -8.67 0.95 3.66
C GLU A 47 -8.73 1.96 4.79
N GLY A 48 -9.47 3.03 4.58
CA GLY A 48 -9.61 4.12 5.54
C GLY A 48 -10.07 5.39 4.87
N ASP A 49 -9.77 6.52 5.51
CA ASP A 49 -10.11 7.83 4.98
C ASP A 49 -9.28 8.13 3.72
N TYR A 50 -9.95 8.66 2.70
CA TYR A 50 -9.34 8.93 1.40
C TYR A 50 -8.09 9.79 1.51
N ASP A 51 -8.17 10.91 2.23
CA ASP A 51 -7.05 11.85 2.32
C ASP A 51 -5.85 11.20 3.02
N GLN A 52 -6.11 10.42 4.06
CA GLN A 52 -5.06 9.68 4.75
C GLN A 52 -4.39 8.64 3.82
N LEU A 53 -5.19 7.91 3.05
CA LEU A 53 -4.67 6.93 2.10
C LEU A 53 -3.81 7.60 1.02
N MET A 54 -4.25 8.75 0.53
CA MET A 54 -3.49 9.49 -0.49
C MET A 54 -2.18 10.06 0.07
N ASP A 55 -2.17 10.48 1.33
CA ASP A 55 -0.92 10.91 1.99
C ASP A 55 0.06 9.75 2.11
N ILE A 56 -0.43 8.57 2.47
CA ILE A 56 0.41 7.37 2.53
C ILE A 56 0.99 7.08 1.14
N LEU A 57 0.13 7.02 0.12
CA LEU A 57 0.56 6.74 -1.25
C LEU A 57 1.64 7.73 -1.72
N LYS A 58 1.42 9.01 -1.47
CA LYS A 58 2.36 10.07 -1.82
C LYS A 58 3.74 9.84 -1.22
N ASN A 59 3.79 9.31 0.00
CA ASN A 59 5.04 9.14 0.74
C ASN A 59 5.77 7.83 0.42
N LEU A 60 5.14 6.86 -0.23
CA LEU A 60 5.76 5.55 -0.45
C LEU A 60 7.11 5.63 -1.18
N PRO A 61 7.27 6.39 -2.27
CA PRO A 61 8.59 6.50 -2.91
C PRO A 61 9.63 7.14 -1.99
N LYS A 62 9.23 8.12 -1.18
CA LYS A 62 10.13 8.81 -0.26
C LYS A 62 10.59 7.88 0.86
N VAL A 63 9.68 7.04 1.36
CA VAL A 63 10.00 6.06 2.40
C VAL A 63 11.01 5.03 1.87
N ALA A 64 10.81 4.55 0.64
CA ALA A 64 11.78 3.66 0.00
C ALA A 64 13.14 4.34 -0.13
N ALA A 65 13.17 5.62 -0.47
CA ALA A 65 14.40 6.38 -0.65
C ALA A 65 15.17 6.62 0.66
N GLU A 66 14.53 6.43 1.82
CA GLU A 66 15.21 6.56 3.11
C GLU A 66 16.32 5.53 3.29
N ILE A 67 16.20 4.37 2.65
CA ILE A 67 17.14 3.26 2.86
C ILE A 67 17.82 2.77 1.59
N SER A 68 17.54 3.37 0.43
CA SER A 68 18.13 2.91 -0.83
C SER A 68 18.08 4.01 -1.89
N ASP A 69 19.11 4.03 -2.75
CA ASP A 69 19.17 4.88 -3.93
C ASP A 69 18.55 4.21 -5.17
N ILE A 70 18.08 2.97 -5.02
CA ILE A 70 17.47 2.24 -6.14
C ILE A 70 16.15 2.91 -6.48
N PRO A 71 15.91 3.27 -7.76
CA PRO A 71 14.62 3.80 -8.17
C PRO A 71 13.49 2.80 -7.91
N VAL A 72 12.32 3.31 -7.55
CA VAL A 72 11.15 2.47 -7.36
C VAL A 72 10.03 2.93 -8.28
N MET A 73 9.21 1.98 -8.73
CA MET A 73 7.94 2.27 -9.36
C MET A 73 6.84 1.93 -8.37
N VAL A 74 5.82 2.79 -8.31
CA VAL A 74 4.66 2.55 -7.45
C VAL A 74 3.42 2.46 -8.33
N TYR A 75 2.74 1.34 -8.24
CA TYR A 75 1.45 1.15 -8.91
C TYR A 75 0.34 1.21 -7.87
N SER A 76 -0.76 1.85 -8.24
CA SER A 76 -1.89 1.98 -7.33
C SER A 76 -3.21 1.86 -8.07
N LYS A 77 -4.19 1.27 -7.37
CA LYS A 77 -5.59 1.28 -7.76
C LYS A 77 -6.34 2.03 -6.67
N ILE A 78 -7.21 2.94 -7.05
CA ILE A 78 -7.92 3.79 -6.09
C ILE A 78 -9.41 3.54 -6.24
N ASN A 79 -10.06 3.22 -5.11
CA ASN A 79 -11.50 3.01 -5.05
C ASN A 79 -12.09 3.99 -4.02
N MET A 80 -12.86 4.95 -4.50
CA MET A 80 -13.46 5.99 -3.66
C MET A 80 -14.85 6.33 -4.18
N ALA A 81 -15.79 6.49 -3.27
CA ALA A 81 -17.12 6.99 -3.56
C ALA A 81 -17.37 8.25 -2.75
N THR A 82 -18.07 9.24 -3.33
CA THR A 82 -18.29 10.53 -2.67
C THR A 82 -19.39 10.46 -1.61
N ASP A 83 -20.35 9.54 -1.77
CA ASP A 83 -21.56 9.50 -0.95
C ASP A 83 -21.70 8.25 -0.09
N SER A 84 -20.74 7.34 -0.14
CA SER A 84 -20.84 6.06 0.57
C SER A 84 -19.48 5.47 0.81
N ASP A 85 -19.42 4.46 1.69
CA ASP A 85 -18.25 3.62 1.84
C ASP A 85 -18.13 2.70 0.63
N VAL A 86 -16.88 2.40 0.25
CA VAL A 86 -16.62 1.32 -0.70
C VAL A 86 -16.66 -0.01 0.04
N LEU A 87 -16.71 -1.12 -0.70
CA LEU A 87 -16.65 -2.45 -0.09
C LEU A 87 -15.32 -2.63 0.65
N THR A 88 -15.39 -3.14 1.87
CA THR A 88 -14.21 -3.38 2.69
C THR A 88 -13.44 -4.62 2.24
N ILE A 89 -12.20 -4.73 2.69
CA ILE A 89 -11.40 -5.94 2.49
C ILE A 89 -12.17 -7.17 2.99
N ALA A 90 -12.68 -7.11 4.22
CA ALA A 90 -13.41 -8.23 4.81
C ALA A 90 -14.60 -8.64 3.96
N LYS A 91 -15.39 -7.66 3.49
CA LYS A 91 -16.56 -7.91 2.68
C LYS A 91 -16.23 -8.62 1.37
N LYS A 92 -15.07 -8.29 0.79
CA LYS A 92 -14.63 -8.88 -0.48
C LYS A 92 -13.97 -10.24 -0.32
N THR A 93 -13.30 -10.50 0.79
CA THR A 93 -12.37 -11.64 0.90
C THR A 93 -12.76 -12.72 1.90
N ASP A 94 -13.60 -12.42 2.90
CA ASP A 94 -13.87 -13.37 3.99
C ASP A 94 -14.46 -14.69 3.50
N LYS A 95 -15.27 -14.65 2.46
CA LYS A 95 -15.89 -15.86 1.89
C LYS A 95 -14.88 -16.81 1.23
N TYR A 96 -13.66 -16.35 1.03
CA TYR A 96 -12.60 -17.15 0.38
C TYR A 96 -11.56 -17.69 1.37
N LYS A 97 -11.77 -17.47 2.65
CA LYS A 97 -10.84 -17.95 3.69
C LYS A 97 -11.22 -19.34 4.18
#